data_46e5753a7d42d07e3c14c4de15dfff76
#
_entry.id   46e5753a7d42d07e3c14c4de15dfff76
#
_cell.length_a   1.000
_cell.length_b   1.000
_cell.length_c   1.000
_cell.angle_alpha   90.00
_cell.angle_beta   90.00
_cell.angle_gamma   90.00
#
_symmetry.space_group_name_H-M   'P 1'
#
loop_
_entity.id
_entity.type
_entity.pdbx_description
1 polymer ?
#
loop_
_entity_poly.entity_id
_entity_poly.type
_entity_poly.pdbx_seq_one_letter_code
_entity_poly.pdbx_strand_id
1 'polypeptide(L)'
;QFRAMFGEDGSTMMLGIQTPDFFKPELFKDYVALSKAIGKVKSVEAVLGVPVAVRAVSDSVRKLGIEPIFPADLSHADIDSLKEIFLNIPFYKGLLYNDQSKAYVMAITINKKTLASKDRTRVINEIIALGDTFGKKHNLEIHYSGLPHIRTQMANKVQHELRVFLILSFALTAVILLIFFRSVLAVLTSMSVVAIGVIWSFGTLALLGYKITILTGVIPPLVVVIGIPNCVYFLNKYHSSFRETR
;
A
#
# COMPACT_ATOMS: atom_id res chain seq x y z
N GLN A 1 14.81 17.60 12.90
CA GLN A 1 14.36 17.46 14.31
C GLN A 1 13.43 16.24 14.49
N PHE A 2 12.35 16.09 13.70
CA PHE A 2 11.41 14.96 13.83
C PHE A 2 12.08 13.58 13.66
N ARG A 3 12.97 13.43 12.66
CA ARG A 3 13.75 12.20 12.45
C ARG A 3 14.74 11.88 13.58
N ALA A 4 15.25 12.90 14.26
CA ALA A 4 16.16 12.73 15.38
C ALA A 4 15.45 12.33 16.68
N MET A 5 14.17 12.70 16.84
CA MET A 5 13.37 12.41 18.04
C MET A 5 12.58 11.09 17.95
N PHE A 6 12.10 10.72 16.75
CA PHE A 6 11.20 9.58 16.55
C PHE A 6 11.80 8.43 15.73
N GLY A 7 13.11 8.48 15.43
CA GLY A 7 13.78 7.47 14.62
C GLY A 7 13.32 7.46 13.15
N GLU A 8 13.73 6.46 12.42
CA GLU A 8 13.34 6.29 11.01
C GLU A 8 12.24 5.23 10.85
N ASP A 9 11.16 5.32 11.63
CA ASP A 9 10.04 4.34 11.66
C ASP A 9 9.27 4.19 10.35
N GLY A 10 9.64 4.94 9.33
CA GLY A 10 9.01 4.88 8.00
C GLY A 10 9.21 3.59 7.21
N SER A 11 10.00 2.64 7.73
CA SER A 11 10.32 1.38 7.05
C SER A 11 9.60 0.15 7.61
N THR A 12 8.83 0.32 8.67
CA THR A 12 8.16 -0.78 9.35
C THR A 12 6.69 -0.88 8.95
N MET A 13 6.28 -2.08 8.54
CA MET A 13 4.89 -2.48 8.32
C MET A 13 4.46 -3.36 9.48
N MET A 14 3.23 -3.19 9.95
CA MET A 14 2.64 -3.98 11.02
C MET A 14 1.56 -4.89 10.47
N LEU A 15 1.56 -6.15 10.91
CA LEU A 15 0.51 -7.12 10.67
C LEU A 15 -0.10 -7.49 12.03
N GLY A 16 -1.39 -7.25 12.20
CA GLY A 16 -2.14 -7.50 13.42
C GLY A 16 -3.17 -8.61 13.24
N ILE A 17 -3.31 -9.45 14.25
CA ILE A 17 -4.29 -10.50 14.33
C ILE A 17 -5.02 -10.38 15.66
N GLN A 18 -6.34 -10.47 15.65
CA GLN A 18 -7.15 -10.44 16.86
C GLN A 18 -7.86 -11.79 17.04
N THR A 19 -7.46 -12.55 18.06
CA THR A 19 -8.08 -13.83 18.38
C THR A 19 -7.73 -14.28 19.81
N PRO A 20 -8.68 -14.81 20.57
CA PRO A 20 -8.40 -15.43 21.87
C PRO A 20 -7.62 -16.74 21.74
N ASP A 21 -7.70 -17.38 20.59
CA ASP A 21 -7.18 -18.72 20.30
C ASP A 21 -5.77 -18.72 19.68
N PHE A 22 -5.03 -17.62 19.78
CA PHE A 22 -3.75 -17.43 19.11
C PHE A 22 -2.73 -18.55 19.38
N PHE A 23 -2.68 -19.08 20.59
CA PHE A 23 -1.76 -20.14 20.98
C PHE A 23 -2.27 -21.57 20.73
N LYS A 24 -3.41 -21.73 20.04
CA LYS A 24 -3.81 -23.09 19.59
C LYS A 24 -2.70 -23.66 18.68
N PRO A 25 -2.30 -24.92 18.87
CA PRO A 25 -1.13 -25.52 18.23
C PRO A 25 -1.09 -25.35 16.70
N GLU A 26 -2.21 -25.56 16.02
CA GLU A 26 -2.29 -25.42 14.56
C GLU A 26 -2.12 -23.94 14.11
N LEU A 27 -2.83 -23.03 14.75
CA LEU A 27 -2.79 -21.60 14.41
C LEU A 27 -1.42 -21.04 14.70
N PHE A 28 -0.82 -21.36 15.84
CA PHE A 28 0.49 -20.86 16.21
C PHE A 28 1.60 -21.42 15.31
N LYS A 29 1.56 -22.70 14.92
CA LYS A 29 2.49 -23.29 13.94
C LYS A 29 2.42 -22.57 12.60
N ASP A 30 1.21 -22.34 12.10
CA ASP A 30 1.00 -21.62 10.85
C ASP A 30 1.46 -20.16 10.94
N TYR A 31 1.27 -19.52 12.10
CA TYR A 31 1.77 -18.15 12.33
C TYR A 31 3.31 -18.09 12.34
N VAL A 32 3.97 -19.09 12.91
CA VAL A 32 5.43 -19.22 12.82
C VAL A 32 5.88 -19.44 11.37
N ALA A 33 5.15 -20.26 10.62
CA ALA A 33 5.43 -20.48 9.19
C ALA A 33 5.24 -19.19 8.39
N LEU A 34 4.18 -18.41 8.65
CA LEU A 34 3.94 -17.09 8.07
C LEU A 34 5.10 -16.14 8.36
N SER A 35 5.54 -16.04 9.62
CA SER A 35 6.68 -15.21 10.02
C SER A 35 7.95 -15.56 9.24
N LYS A 36 8.25 -16.86 9.10
CA LYS A 36 9.38 -17.37 8.32
C LYS A 36 9.22 -17.09 6.83
N ALA A 37 8.03 -17.23 6.27
CA ALA A 37 7.73 -16.94 4.86
C ALA A 37 7.93 -15.45 4.55
N ILE A 38 7.40 -14.57 5.40
CA ILE A 38 7.58 -13.12 5.28
C ILE A 38 9.07 -12.74 5.38
N GLY A 39 9.82 -13.36 6.30
CA GLY A 39 11.26 -13.14 6.43
C GLY A 39 12.08 -13.53 5.19
N LYS A 40 11.56 -14.43 4.33
CA LYS A 40 12.19 -14.81 3.06
C LYS A 40 11.85 -13.88 1.88
N VAL A 41 10.86 -12.99 2.05
CA VAL A 41 10.50 -12.03 1.00
C VAL A 41 11.68 -11.09 0.75
N LYS A 42 12.05 -10.97 -0.52
CA LYS A 42 13.17 -10.11 -0.93
C LYS A 42 12.95 -8.68 -0.41
N SER A 43 13.95 -8.12 0.25
CA SER A 43 13.96 -6.77 0.84
C SER A 43 13.28 -6.64 2.22
N VAL A 44 12.80 -7.72 2.81
CA VAL A 44 12.51 -7.76 4.25
C VAL A 44 13.84 -7.92 4.99
N GLU A 45 14.12 -7.04 5.93
CA GLU A 45 15.37 -7.02 6.72
C GLU A 45 15.20 -7.71 8.07
N ALA A 46 14.03 -7.54 8.67
CA ALA A 46 13.71 -8.16 9.97
C ALA A 46 12.21 -8.38 10.10
N VAL A 47 11.86 -9.44 10.81
CA VAL A 47 10.50 -9.72 11.26
C VAL A 47 10.54 -9.88 12.77
N LEU A 48 9.84 -9.01 13.48
CA LEU A 48 9.71 -9.02 14.93
C LEU A 48 8.25 -9.39 15.29
N GLY A 49 8.08 -10.42 16.07
CA GLY A 49 6.75 -10.87 16.49
C GLY A 49 6.87 -11.94 17.55
N VAL A 50 5.74 -12.49 17.98
CA VAL A 50 5.70 -13.51 19.03
C VAL A 50 6.68 -14.68 18.78
N PRO A 51 6.83 -15.23 17.55
CA PRO A 51 7.72 -16.37 17.30
C PRO A 51 9.20 -16.12 17.57
N VAL A 52 9.64 -14.86 17.49
CA VAL A 52 11.04 -14.45 17.69
C VAL A 52 11.27 -13.77 19.05
N ALA A 53 10.28 -13.84 19.93
CA ALA A 53 10.39 -13.29 21.27
C ALA A 53 11.48 -14.01 22.07
N VAL A 54 12.23 -13.23 22.84
CA VAL A 54 13.39 -13.71 23.63
C VAL A 54 13.17 -13.43 25.11
N ARG A 55 13.81 -14.23 25.95
CA ARG A 55 13.89 -13.99 27.41
C ARG A 55 15.33 -13.79 27.84
N ALA A 56 15.52 -12.98 28.84
CA ALA A 56 16.80 -12.89 29.55
C ALA A 56 16.91 -14.07 30.52
N VAL A 57 17.98 -14.84 30.42
CA VAL A 57 18.29 -15.93 31.35
C VAL A 57 19.57 -15.55 32.08
N SER A 58 19.51 -15.59 33.42
CA SER A 58 20.70 -15.42 34.24
C SER A 58 21.25 -16.81 34.58
N ASP A 59 22.38 -17.14 34.00
CA ASP A 59 23.11 -18.34 34.43
C ASP A 59 23.95 -18.01 35.67
N SER A 60 23.99 -18.93 36.64
CA SER A 60 24.65 -18.77 37.95
C SER A 60 26.16 -18.52 37.88
N VAL A 61 26.74 -18.50 36.69
CA VAL A 61 28.20 -18.37 36.44
C VAL A 61 28.58 -17.15 35.58
N ARG A 62 27.84 -16.03 35.57
CA ARG A 62 28.35 -14.74 35.05
C ARG A 62 27.86 -14.23 33.68
N LYS A 63 26.86 -14.72 33.02
CA LYS A 63 26.42 -14.00 31.80
C LYS A 63 24.90 -13.91 31.72
N LEU A 64 24.38 -12.70 31.59
CA LEU A 64 23.06 -12.47 31.04
C LEU A 64 23.04 -13.06 29.63
N GLY A 65 22.36 -14.18 29.47
CA GLY A 65 22.10 -14.79 28.18
C GLY A 65 20.73 -14.34 27.65
N ILE A 66 20.60 -14.30 26.33
CA ILE A 66 19.34 -14.06 25.65
C ILE A 66 18.96 -15.38 24.96
N GLU A 67 17.83 -15.94 25.35
CA GLU A 67 17.32 -17.20 24.74
C GLU A 67 15.96 -16.96 24.07
N PRO A 68 15.70 -17.62 22.92
CA PRO A 68 14.39 -17.59 22.32
C PRO A 68 13.36 -18.28 23.26
N ILE A 69 12.19 -17.67 23.39
CA ILE A 69 11.09 -18.28 24.17
C ILE A 69 10.52 -19.46 23.39
N PHE A 70 10.33 -19.30 22.08
CA PHE A 70 9.78 -20.32 21.22
C PHE A 70 10.89 -21.01 20.44
N PRO A 71 11.05 -22.35 20.56
CA PRO A 71 12.06 -23.07 19.80
C PRO A 71 11.75 -23.07 18.30
N ALA A 72 12.79 -23.26 17.49
CA ALA A 72 12.65 -23.30 16.04
C ALA A 72 11.77 -24.46 15.55
N ASP A 73 11.76 -25.59 16.31
CA ASP A 73 10.89 -26.74 16.11
C ASP A 73 9.86 -26.81 17.24
N LEU A 74 8.59 -26.66 16.86
CA LEU A 74 7.45 -26.69 17.76
C LEU A 74 6.79 -28.08 17.85
N SER A 75 7.38 -29.13 17.23
CA SER A 75 6.75 -30.46 17.14
C SER A 75 6.55 -31.13 18.49
N HIS A 76 7.44 -30.85 19.44
CA HIS A 76 7.43 -31.40 20.78
C HIS A 76 7.37 -30.32 21.86
N ALA A 77 7.10 -29.06 21.49
CA ALA A 77 7.07 -27.96 22.45
C ALA A 77 5.69 -27.89 23.14
N ASP A 78 5.71 -27.75 24.46
CA ASP A 78 4.53 -27.42 25.24
C ASP A 78 4.21 -25.93 25.06
N ILE A 79 3.30 -25.63 24.11
CA ILE A 79 2.92 -24.26 23.74
C ILE A 79 2.28 -23.52 24.91
N ASP A 80 1.57 -24.23 25.81
CA ASP A 80 0.91 -23.60 26.95
C ASP A 80 1.92 -23.10 27.98
N SER A 81 2.95 -23.86 28.30
CA SER A 81 4.05 -23.39 29.16
C SER A 81 4.83 -22.22 28.54
N LEU A 82 5.10 -22.28 27.23
CA LEU A 82 5.78 -21.19 26.52
C LEU A 82 4.95 -19.92 26.45
N LYS A 83 3.64 -20.04 26.29
CA LYS A 83 2.68 -18.93 26.36
C LYS A 83 2.74 -18.23 27.71
N GLU A 84 2.74 -18.98 28.83
CA GLU A 84 2.82 -18.40 30.16
C GLU A 84 4.12 -17.63 30.35
N ILE A 85 5.26 -18.17 29.90
CA ILE A 85 6.54 -17.48 29.95
C ILE A 85 6.47 -16.19 29.15
N PHE A 86 5.93 -16.21 27.93
CA PHE A 86 5.82 -15.02 27.07
C PHE A 86 4.91 -13.95 27.68
N LEU A 87 3.73 -14.32 28.18
CA LEU A 87 2.76 -13.38 28.74
C LEU A 87 3.21 -12.75 30.05
N ASN A 88 4.08 -13.43 30.80
CA ASN A 88 4.65 -12.94 32.05
C ASN A 88 5.80 -11.93 31.85
N ILE A 89 6.25 -11.69 30.61
CA ILE A 89 7.29 -10.69 30.34
C ILE A 89 6.63 -9.33 30.05
N PRO A 90 6.72 -8.33 30.97
CA PRO A 90 6.03 -7.05 30.83
C PRO A 90 6.45 -6.27 29.59
N PHE A 91 7.69 -6.49 29.10
CA PHE A 91 8.24 -5.81 27.91
C PHE A 91 7.39 -6.02 26.65
N TYR A 92 6.79 -7.19 26.47
CA TYR A 92 6.01 -7.51 25.28
C TYR A 92 4.57 -7.02 25.35
N LYS A 93 4.09 -6.71 26.55
CA LYS A 93 2.73 -6.19 26.78
C LYS A 93 2.58 -4.78 26.18
N GLY A 94 1.59 -4.62 25.31
CA GLY A 94 1.40 -3.37 24.57
C GLY A 94 2.32 -3.20 23.34
N LEU A 95 3.38 -4.04 23.18
CA LEU A 95 4.27 -4.02 22.04
C LEU A 95 3.91 -5.11 21.02
N LEU A 96 3.87 -6.37 21.47
CA LEU A 96 3.58 -7.54 20.63
C LEU A 96 2.20 -8.13 20.89
N TYR A 97 1.64 -7.89 22.06
CA TYR A 97 0.29 -8.35 22.38
C TYR A 97 -0.47 -7.37 23.31
N ASN A 98 -1.78 -7.43 23.23
CA ASN A 98 -2.67 -6.67 24.11
C ASN A 98 -3.68 -7.63 24.78
N ASP A 99 -3.70 -7.66 26.12
CA ASP A 99 -4.56 -8.54 26.89
C ASP A 99 -6.05 -8.26 26.73
N GLN A 100 -6.42 -7.00 26.59
CA GLN A 100 -7.83 -6.60 26.51
C GLN A 100 -8.43 -6.96 25.14
N SER A 101 -7.72 -6.62 24.07
CA SER A 101 -8.20 -6.85 22.72
C SER A 101 -7.84 -8.24 22.17
N LYS A 102 -6.99 -9.02 22.88
CA LYS A 102 -6.42 -10.29 22.40
C LYS A 102 -5.79 -10.13 21.01
N ALA A 103 -5.17 -8.99 20.78
CA ALA A 103 -4.47 -8.66 19.54
C ALA A 103 -2.98 -9.02 19.67
N TYR A 104 -2.44 -9.58 18.59
CA TYR A 104 -1.03 -9.94 18.45
C TYR A 104 -0.48 -9.23 17.21
N VAL A 105 0.72 -8.69 17.30
CA VAL A 105 1.31 -7.86 16.25
C VAL A 105 2.64 -8.45 15.79
N MET A 106 2.85 -8.41 14.49
CA MET A 106 4.12 -8.70 13.82
C MET A 106 4.61 -7.44 13.13
N ALA A 107 5.79 -6.97 13.49
CA ALA A 107 6.46 -5.83 12.87
C ALA A 107 7.44 -6.33 11.79
N ILE A 108 7.32 -5.80 10.59
CA ILE A 108 8.07 -6.22 9.41
C ILE A 108 8.87 -5.02 8.93
N THR A 109 10.19 -5.07 9.06
CA THR A 109 11.09 -4.01 8.60
C THR A 109 11.51 -4.27 7.17
N ILE A 110 11.28 -3.31 6.28
CA ILE A 110 11.56 -3.40 4.85
C ILE A 110 12.69 -2.44 4.50
N ASN A 111 13.57 -2.87 3.59
CA ASN A 111 14.70 -2.08 3.13
C ASN A 111 14.27 -0.72 2.55
N LYS A 112 14.89 0.36 3.04
CA LYS A 112 14.56 1.74 2.65
C LYS A 112 14.74 2.01 1.15
N LYS A 113 15.77 1.42 0.51
CA LYS A 113 16.01 1.58 -0.93
C LYS A 113 14.86 1.00 -1.74
N THR A 114 14.33 -0.15 -1.32
CA THR A 114 13.16 -0.78 -1.95
C THR A 114 11.90 0.06 -1.75
N LEU A 115 11.69 0.62 -0.56
CA LEU A 115 10.54 1.49 -0.27
C LEU A 115 10.56 2.79 -1.11
N ALA A 116 11.73 3.27 -1.52
CA ALA A 116 11.89 4.41 -2.40
C ALA A 116 11.77 4.06 -3.89
N SER A 117 11.74 2.77 -4.25
CA SER A 117 11.69 2.27 -5.62
C SER A 117 10.29 1.85 -6.07
N LYS A 118 10.16 1.48 -7.35
CA LYS A 118 8.92 0.88 -7.91
C LYS A 118 8.62 -0.51 -7.33
N ASP A 119 9.62 -1.20 -6.78
CA ASP A 119 9.48 -2.51 -6.18
C ASP A 119 8.69 -2.51 -4.87
N ARG A 120 8.51 -1.34 -4.25
CA ARG A 120 7.73 -1.19 -3.01
C ARG A 120 6.37 -1.87 -3.10
N THR A 121 5.60 -1.56 -4.15
CA THR A 121 4.24 -2.09 -4.32
C THR A 121 4.24 -3.62 -4.41
N ARG A 122 5.23 -4.19 -5.11
CA ARG A 122 5.36 -5.64 -5.25
C ARG A 122 5.64 -6.30 -3.90
N VAL A 123 6.61 -5.80 -3.14
CA VAL A 123 6.98 -6.35 -1.82
C VAL A 123 5.83 -6.24 -0.84
N ILE A 124 5.16 -5.09 -0.76
CA ILE A 124 4.01 -4.90 0.13
C ILE A 124 2.86 -5.85 -0.23
N ASN A 125 2.54 -5.98 -1.52
CA ASN A 125 1.48 -6.88 -1.97
C ASN A 125 1.81 -8.35 -1.73
N GLU A 126 3.08 -8.74 -1.83
CA GLU A 126 3.54 -10.11 -1.53
C GLU A 126 3.35 -10.43 -0.04
N ILE A 127 3.71 -9.50 0.86
CA ILE A 127 3.48 -9.63 2.31
C ILE A 127 1.98 -9.74 2.62
N ILE A 128 1.15 -8.89 2.00
CA ILE A 128 -0.31 -8.91 2.16
C ILE A 128 -0.88 -10.25 1.69
N ALA A 129 -0.45 -10.75 0.51
CA ALA A 129 -0.93 -12.02 -0.02
C ALA A 129 -0.61 -13.21 0.91
N LEU A 130 0.58 -13.22 1.54
CA LEU A 130 0.94 -14.22 2.55
C LEU A 130 0.04 -14.13 3.79
N GLY A 131 -0.18 -12.91 4.29
CA GLY A 131 -1.06 -12.69 5.44
C GLY A 131 -2.52 -13.04 5.14
N ASP A 132 -3.05 -12.65 3.99
CA ASP A 132 -4.43 -12.95 3.57
C ASP A 132 -4.63 -14.46 3.38
N THR A 133 -3.62 -15.17 2.87
CA THR A 133 -3.67 -16.63 2.74
C THR A 133 -3.79 -17.30 4.12
N PHE A 134 -3.01 -16.81 5.09
CA PHE A 134 -3.10 -17.26 6.48
C PHE A 134 -4.47 -16.89 7.09
N GLY A 135 -4.95 -15.67 6.88
CA GLY A 135 -6.24 -15.22 7.39
C GLY A 135 -7.40 -16.06 6.85
N LYS A 136 -7.40 -16.37 5.55
CA LYS A 136 -8.41 -17.25 4.92
C LYS A 136 -8.37 -18.66 5.47
N LYS A 137 -7.19 -19.23 5.70
CA LYS A 137 -7.03 -20.59 6.25
C LYS A 137 -7.65 -20.72 7.62
N HIS A 138 -7.52 -19.69 8.47
CA HIS A 138 -7.99 -19.72 9.86
C HIS A 138 -9.28 -18.93 10.10
N ASN A 139 -9.89 -18.40 9.02
CA ASN A 139 -11.07 -17.51 9.07
C ASN A 139 -10.87 -16.31 10.02
N LEU A 140 -9.69 -15.69 9.92
CA LEU A 140 -9.28 -14.52 10.71
C LEU A 140 -9.14 -13.31 9.82
N GLU A 141 -9.55 -12.14 10.31
CA GLU A 141 -9.28 -10.86 9.67
C GLU A 141 -7.85 -10.41 10.03
N ILE A 142 -7.07 -10.09 9.00
CA ILE A 142 -5.71 -9.60 9.16
C ILE A 142 -5.70 -8.09 9.00
N HIS A 143 -5.18 -7.39 10.00
CA HIS A 143 -5.08 -5.94 10.00
C HIS A 143 -3.67 -5.51 9.62
N TYR A 144 -3.59 -4.64 8.60
CA TYR A 144 -2.31 -4.11 8.13
C TYR A 144 -2.20 -2.63 8.49
N SER A 145 -1.02 -2.21 8.97
CA SER A 145 -0.72 -0.82 9.32
C SER A 145 0.74 -0.47 9.00
N GLY A 146 1.11 0.77 9.24
CA GLY A 146 2.46 1.28 8.99
C GLY A 146 2.58 2.09 7.71
N LEU A 147 3.56 3.00 7.69
CA LEU A 147 3.77 3.93 6.58
C LEU A 147 3.96 3.26 5.21
N PRO A 148 4.71 2.14 5.09
CA PRO A 148 4.86 1.45 3.80
C PRO A 148 3.52 0.96 3.24
N HIS A 149 2.67 0.38 4.09
CA HIS A 149 1.35 -0.09 3.71
C HIS A 149 0.45 1.07 3.28
N ILE A 150 0.30 2.09 4.15
CA ILE A 150 -0.57 3.25 3.90
C ILE A 150 -0.16 3.96 2.60
N ARG A 151 1.14 4.24 2.40
CA ARG A 151 1.64 4.88 1.18
C ARG A 151 1.35 4.07 -0.08
N THR A 152 1.43 2.75 0.00
CA THR A 152 1.16 1.86 -1.14
C THR A 152 -0.34 1.82 -1.45
N GLN A 153 -1.18 1.67 -0.43
CA GLN A 153 -2.63 1.68 -0.59
C GLN A 153 -3.15 3.01 -1.13
N MET A 154 -2.67 4.14 -0.56
CA MET A 154 -3.03 5.47 -1.06
C MET A 154 -2.60 5.67 -2.52
N ALA A 155 -1.38 5.26 -2.88
CA ALA A 155 -0.91 5.41 -4.25
C ALA A 155 -1.77 4.58 -5.24
N ASN A 156 -2.09 3.34 -4.90
CA ASN A 156 -2.93 2.47 -5.72
C ASN A 156 -4.36 3.03 -5.86
N LYS A 157 -4.96 3.47 -4.74
CA LYS A 157 -6.30 4.05 -4.71
C LYS A 157 -6.38 5.32 -5.57
N VAL A 158 -5.43 6.24 -5.38
CA VAL A 158 -5.38 7.49 -6.14
C VAL A 158 -5.19 7.21 -7.64
N GLN A 159 -4.32 6.28 -8.03
CA GLN A 159 -4.16 5.93 -9.44
C GLN A 159 -5.43 5.35 -10.05
N HIS A 160 -6.16 4.52 -9.31
CA HIS A 160 -7.44 3.98 -9.76
C HIS A 160 -8.50 5.08 -9.92
N GLU A 161 -8.65 5.91 -8.89
CA GLU A 161 -9.62 7.02 -8.89
C GLU A 161 -9.33 8.03 -10.00
N LEU A 162 -8.06 8.39 -10.23
CA LEU A 162 -7.67 9.26 -11.34
C LEU A 162 -8.03 8.67 -12.70
N ARG A 163 -7.85 7.36 -12.90
CA ARG A 163 -8.22 6.70 -14.16
C ARG A 163 -9.72 6.74 -14.39
N VAL A 164 -10.51 6.40 -13.37
CA VAL A 164 -11.97 6.46 -13.43
C VAL A 164 -12.45 7.89 -13.70
N PHE A 165 -11.88 8.85 -12.99
CA PHE A 165 -12.20 10.27 -13.18
C PHE A 165 -11.88 10.75 -14.60
N LEU A 166 -10.74 10.38 -15.16
CA LEU A 166 -10.39 10.71 -16.55
C LEU A 166 -11.40 10.16 -17.54
N ILE A 167 -11.74 8.88 -17.44
CA ILE A 167 -12.69 8.24 -18.35
C ILE A 167 -14.05 8.93 -18.24
N LEU A 168 -14.52 9.16 -17.02
CA LEU A 168 -15.81 9.81 -16.77
C LEU A 168 -15.83 11.26 -17.30
N SER A 169 -14.76 12.00 -17.08
CA SER A 169 -14.59 13.38 -17.59
C SER A 169 -14.63 13.43 -19.11
N PHE A 170 -13.89 12.52 -19.79
CA PHE A 170 -13.94 12.41 -21.24
C PHE A 170 -15.33 12.03 -21.76
N ALA A 171 -15.99 11.07 -21.12
CA ALA A 171 -17.34 10.64 -21.50
C ALA A 171 -18.36 11.77 -21.35
N LEU A 172 -18.37 12.44 -20.20
CA LEU A 172 -19.26 13.59 -19.95
C LEU A 172 -19.04 14.70 -20.96
N THR A 173 -17.78 15.02 -21.24
CA THR A 173 -17.42 16.02 -22.24
C THR A 173 -17.90 15.65 -23.63
N ALA A 174 -17.72 14.39 -24.06
CA ALA A 174 -18.19 13.92 -25.35
C ALA A 174 -19.70 14.07 -25.47
N VAL A 175 -20.46 13.77 -24.42
CA VAL A 175 -21.92 13.93 -24.37
C VAL A 175 -22.30 15.42 -24.51
N ILE A 176 -21.68 16.31 -23.75
CA ILE A 176 -21.94 17.75 -23.81
C ILE A 176 -21.64 18.30 -25.21
N LEU A 177 -20.51 17.94 -25.80
CA LEU A 177 -20.14 18.36 -27.15
C LEU A 177 -21.13 17.81 -28.20
N LEU A 178 -21.58 16.57 -28.04
CA LEU A 178 -22.54 15.95 -28.95
C LEU A 178 -23.88 16.70 -28.94
N ILE A 179 -24.37 17.05 -27.77
CA ILE A 179 -25.60 17.85 -27.61
C ILE A 179 -25.46 19.23 -28.26
N PHE A 180 -24.29 19.87 -28.07
CA PHE A 180 -24.05 21.21 -28.54
C PHE A 180 -23.87 21.29 -30.07
N PHE A 181 -23.03 20.42 -30.63
CA PHE A 181 -22.67 20.47 -32.05
C PHE A 181 -23.54 19.58 -32.93
N ARG A 182 -24.26 18.61 -32.38
CA ARG A 182 -25.05 17.61 -33.11
C ARG A 182 -24.28 16.93 -34.25
N SER A 183 -22.95 16.89 -34.14
CA SER A 183 -22.03 16.34 -35.14
C SER A 183 -20.98 15.48 -34.46
N VAL A 184 -21.00 14.18 -34.76
CA VAL A 184 -20.04 13.20 -34.23
C VAL A 184 -18.60 13.57 -34.68
N LEU A 185 -18.44 14.08 -35.89
CA LEU A 185 -17.12 14.44 -36.41
C LEU A 185 -16.51 15.60 -35.62
N ALA A 186 -17.29 16.63 -35.26
CA ALA A 186 -16.85 17.74 -34.45
C ALA A 186 -16.46 17.29 -33.04
N VAL A 187 -17.18 16.33 -32.46
CA VAL A 187 -16.85 15.73 -31.16
C VAL A 187 -15.52 14.97 -31.25
N LEU A 188 -15.37 14.10 -32.26
CA LEU A 188 -14.16 13.31 -32.42
C LEU A 188 -12.91 14.17 -32.63
N THR A 189 -12.98 15.21 -33.46
CA THR A 189 -11.84 16.11 -33.68
C THR A 189 -11.48 16.87 -32.42
N SER A 190 -12.44 17.42 -31.67
CA SER A 190 -12.20 18.11 -30.41
C SER A 190 -11.58 17.19 -29.35
N MET A 191 -12.12 16.00 -29.21
CA MET A 191 -11.63 15.00 -28.26
C MET A 191 -10.22 14.53 -28.60
N SER A 192 -9.89 14.37 -29.91
CA SER A 192 -8.56 14.02 -30.37
C SER A 192 -7.52 15.08 -30.02
N VAL A 193 -7.85 16.35 -30.20
CA VAL A 193 -6.94 17.48 -29.85
C VAL A 193 -6.65 17.49 -28.34
N VAL A 194 -7.68 17.32 -27.51
CA VAL A 194 -7.53 17.25 -26.05
C VAL A 194 -6.74 16.03 -25.63
N ALA A 195 -6.99 14.86 -26.23
CA ALA A 195 -6.23 13.65 -25.95
C ALA A 195 -4.74 13.80 -26.29
N ILE A 196 -4.42 14.39 -27.43
CA ILE A 196 -3.03 14.72 -27.82
C ILE A 196 -2.40 15.66 -26.79
N GLY A 197 -3.12 16.69 -26.34
CA GLY A 197 -2.64 17.60 -25.30
C GLY A 197 -2.31 16.91 -23.99
N VAL A 198 -3.15 15.98 -23.55
CA VAL A 198 -2.89 15.15 -22.35
C VAL A 198 -1.65 14.27 -22.54
N ILE A 199 -1.53 13.60 -23.69
CA ILE A 199 -0.38 12.73 -23.99
C ILE A 199 0.92 13.57 -24.02
N TRP A 200 0.90 14.74 -24.64
CA TRP A 200 2.07 15.63 -24.68
C TRP A 200 2.45 16.13 -23.30
N SER A 201 1.48 16.50 -22.46
CA SER A 201 1.74 16.93 -21.09
C SER A 201 2.46 15.85 -20.27
N PHE A 202 2.00 14.61 -20.35
CA PHE A 202 2.69 13.49 -19.68
C PHE A 202 4.03 13.16 -20.32
N GLY A 203 4.11 13.24 -21.66
CA GLY A 203 5.35 13.02 -22.38
C GLY A 203 6.43 14.04 -21.97
N THR A 204 6.08 15.30 -21.84
CA THR A 204 6.99 16.37 -21.40
C THR A 204 7.45 16.13 -19.96
N LEU A 205 6.55 15.76 -19.04
CA LEU A 205 6.91 15.42 -17.67
C LEU A 205 7.88 14.25 -17.60
N ALA A 206 7.65 13.21 -18.41
CA ALA A 206 8.52 12.03 -18.48
C ALA A 206 9.90 12.40 -19.06
N LEU A 207 9.97 13.22 -20.12
CA LEU A 207 11.21 13.69 -20.73
C LEU A 207 12.05 14.53 -19.76
N LEU A 208 11.41 15.36 -18.93
CA LEU A 208 12.06 16.16 -17.91
C LEU A 208 12.45 15.33 -16.65
N GLY A 209 12.19 14.04 -16.63
CA GLY A 209 12.53 13.15 -15.53
C GLY A 209 11.68 13.32 -14.27
N TYR A 210 10.56 14.04 -14.35
CA TYR A 210 9.66 14.19 -13.22
C TYR A 210 8.91 12.88 -12.92
N LYS A 211 8.84 12.53 -11.63
CA LYS A 211 8.04 11.39 -11.19
C LYS A 211 6.56 11.75 -11.22
N ILE A 212 5.74 10.85 -11.75
CA ILE A 212 4.29 10.97 -11.67
C ILE A 212 3.87 10.81 -10.21
N THR A 213 3.42 11.90 -9.62
CA THR A 213 2.93 11.99 -8.24
C THR A 213 1.42 12.24 -8.25
N ILE A 214 0.82 12.26 -7.05
CA ILE A 214 -0.60 12.64 -6.89
C ILE A 214 -0.87 14.04 -7.46
N LEU A 215 0.07 14.97 -7.25
CA LEU A 215 -0.04 16.35 -7.77
C LEU A 215 0.00 16.40 -9.29
N THR A 216 0.91 15.67 -9.93
CA THR A 216 0.99 15.63 -11.40
C THR A 216 -0.19 14.89 -12.02
N GLY A 217 -0.87 14.02 -11.27
CA GLY A 217 -2.08 13.35 -11.70
C GLY A 217 -3.28 14.28 -11.94
N VAL A 218 -3.26 15.50 -11.40
CA VAL A 218 -4.30 16.53 -11.65
C VAL A 218 -4.13 17.22 -13.01
N ILE A 219 -2.96 17.13 -13.66
CA ILE A 219 -2.67 17.80 -14.93
C ILE A 219 -3.64 17.38 -16.06
N PRO A 220 -3.92 16.06 -16.31
CA PRO A 220 -4.83 15.67 -17.37
C PRO A 220 -6.23 16.26 -17.24
N PRO A 221 -6.89 16.20 -16.07
CA PRO A 221 -8.18 16.86 -15.88
C PRO A 221 -8.15 18.36 -16.20
N LEU A 222 -7.08 19.07 -15.79
CA LEU A 222 -6.92 20.50 -16.09
C LEU A 222 -6.79 20.76 -17.59
N VAL A 223 -5.99 19.96 -18.31
CA VAL A 223 -5.85 20.04 -19.75
C VAL A 223 -7.18 19.80 -20.45
N VAL A 224 -7.98 18.87 -19.99
CA VAL A 224 -9.34 18.58 -20.51
C VAL A 224 -10.23 19.82 -20.31
N VAL A 225 -10.32 20.32 -19.07
CA VAL A 225 -11.19 21.45 -18.71
C VAL A 225 -10.82 22.74 -19.48
N ILE A 226 -9.54 23.00 -19.73
CA ILE A 226 -9.09 24.18 -20.47
C ILE A 226 -9.19 23.96 -21.99
N GLY A 227 -8.87 22.77 -22.46
CA GLY A 227 -8.83 22.44 -23.89
C GLY A 227 -10.21 22.46 -24.56
N ILE A 228 -11.25 22.01 -23.86
CA ILE A 228 -12.59 21.88 -24.42
C ILE A 228 -13.21 23.23 -24.80
N PRO A 229 -13.28 24.24 -23.91
CA PRO A 229 -13.83 25.56 -24.30
C PRO A 229 -13.10 26.17 -25.48
N ASN A 230 -11.78 25.98 -25.55
CA ASN A 230 -10.98 26.47 -26.66
C ASN A 230 -11.35 25.77 -27.99
N CYS A 231 -11.52 24.45 -27.98
CA CYS A 231 -11.97 23.71 -29.17
C CYS A 231 -13.38 24.13 -29.60
N VAL A 232 -14.31 24.29 -28.63
CA VAL A 232 -15.67 24.75 -28.87
C VAL A 232 -15.69 26.14 -29.51
N TYR A 233 -14.90 27.06 -28.97
CA TYR A 233 -14.78 28.41 -29.51
C TYR A 233 -14.26 28.42 -30.97
N PHE A 234 -13.21 27.63 -31.23
CA PHE A 234 -12.63 27.51 -32.57
C PHE A 234 -13.62 26.93 -33.59
N LEU A 235 -14.29 25.86 -33.24
CA LEU A 235 -15.31 25.22 -34.09
C LEU A 235 -16.49 26.14 -34.36
N ASN A 236 -16.97 26.85 -33.35
CA ASN A 236 -18.07 27.80 -33.50
C ASN A 236 -17.70 28.94 -34.43
N LYS A 237 -16.48 29.48 -34.29
CA LYS A 237 -15.96 30.53 -35.17
C LYS A 237 -15.82 30.02 -36.61
N TYR A 238 -15.31 28.79 -36.80
CA TYR A 238 -15.22 28.16 -38.11
C TYR A 238 -16.59 28.02 -38.76
N HIS A 239 -17.60 27.51 -38.06
CA HIS A 239 -18.95 27.38 -38.60
C HIS A 239 -19.61 28.71 -38.93
N SER A 240 -19.40 29.77 -38.13
CA SER A 240 -19.90 31.11 -38.41
C SER A 240 -19.26 31.67 -39.68
N SER A 241 -17.93 31.62 -39.78
CA SER A 241 -17.20 32.11 -40.96
C SER A 241 -17.57 31.36 -42.25
N PHE A 242 -17.79 30.06 -42.16
CA PHE A 242 -18.20 29.22 -43.30
C PHE A 242 -19.61 29.57 -43.80
N ARG A 243 -20.52 29.98 -42.90
CA ARG A 243 -21.86 30.47 -43.23
C ARG A 243 -21.88 31.87 -43.90
N GLU A 244 -20.94 32.73 -43.53
CA GLU A 244 -20.83 34.09 -44.07
C GLU A 244 -20.22 34.10 -45.49
N THR A 245 -19.47 33.06 -45.86
CA THR A 245 -18.74 32.97 -47.12
C THR A 245 -19.53 32.21 -48.22
N ARG A 246 -20.73 31.67 -47.90
CA ARG A 246 -21.65 30.98 -48.80
C ARG A 246 -22.90 31.80 -49.01
#